data_b4746e99081e0e68a2f11af6d18dc556
#
_entry.id   b4746e99081e0e68a2f11af6d18dc556
#
_cell.length_a   1.000
_cell.length_b   1.000
_cell.length_c   1.000
_cell.angle_alpha   90.00
_cell.angle_beta   90.00
_cell.angle_gamma   90.00
#
_symmetry.space_group_name_H-M   'P 1'
#
loop_
_entity.id
_entity.type
_entity.pdbx_description
1 polymer ?
#
loop_
_entity_poly.entity_id
_entity_poly.type
_entity_poly.pdbx_seq_one_letter_code
_entity_poly.pdbx_strand_id
1 'polypeptide(L)'
;MAEIYAAHWPRAHRAAYLVVHDAAAAEDVAQDAFLAAVGALDRFDRRRPFAPWLHRIVVNRALDWARREALRRKAGEPEDEPSEEARPAGLGDELMEALAQLPPEQRAVVVLRHLFEYTPGEIARMLELPRGTVNSRLRRALDRLRELIEVQG
;
A
#
# COMPACT_ATOMS: atom_id res chain seq x y z
N MET A 1 -16.63 0.56 17.41
CA MET A 1 -16.42 0.40 15.94
C MET A 1 -16.16 1.74 15.25
N ALA A 2 -17.01 2.74 15.45
CA ALA A 2 -16.81 4.06 14.86
C ALA A 2 -15.46 4.69 15.23
N GLU A 3 -15.02 4.51 16.47
CA GLU A 3 -13.74 5.04 16.95
C GLU A 3 -12.54 4.39 16.26
N ILE A 4 -12.58 3.08 16.06
CA ILE A 4 -11.53 2.34 15.36
C ILE A 4 -11.45 2.79 13.90
N TYR A 5 -12.60 2.92 13.26
CA TYR A 5 -12.68 3.39 11.88
C TYR A 5 -12.11 4.82 11.75
N ALA A 6 -12.58 5.74 12.59
CA ALA A 6 -12.12 7.13 12.54
C ALA A 6 -10.62 7.27 12.80
N ALA A 7 -10.07 6.46 13.71
CA ALA A 7 -8.66 6.51 14.06
C ALA A 7 -7.74 5.95 12.96
N HIS A 8 -8.20 4.93 12.22
CA HIS A 8 -7.33 4.17 11.32
C HIS A 8 -7.64 4.32 9.84
N TRP A 9 -8.86 4.76 9.48
CA TRP A 9 -9.28 4.84 8.08
C TRP A 9 -8.38 5.76 7.23
N PRO A 10 -8.07 7.00 7.63
CA PRO A 10 -7.30 7.90 6.76
C PRO A 10 -5.95 7.31 6.35
N ARG A 11 -5.22 6.71 7.29
CA ARG A 11 -3.91 6.13 6.99
C ARG A 11 -4.02 4.84 6.18
N ALA A 12 -5.01 4.00 6.48
CA ALA A 12 -5.25 2.77 5.74
C ALA A 12 -5.64 3.06 4.28
N HIS A 13 -6.54 4.00 4.08
CA HIS A 13 -6.96 4.44 2.75
C HIS A 13 -5.79 5.03 1.96
N ARG A 14 -5.00 5.88 2.60
CA ARG A 14 -3.80 6.46 2.00
C ARG A 14 -2.79 5.40 1.59
N ALA A 15 -2.54 4.42 2.45
CA ALA A 15 -1.63 3.32 2.14
C ALA A 15 -2.13 2.50 0.95
N ALA A 16 -3.42 2.17 0.92
CA ALA A 16 -4.02 1.46 -0.20
C ALA A 16 -3.85 2.25 -1.50
N TYR A 17 -4.14 3.54 -1.48
CA TYR A 17 -4.00 4.41 -2.65
C TYR A 17 -2.57 4.44 -3.18
N LEU A 18 -1.59 4.55 -2.28
CA LEU A 18 -0.17 4.60 -2.69
C LEU A 18 0.30 3.31 -3.35
N VAL A 19 -0.32 2.19 -3.04
CA VAL A 19 0.01 0.90 -3.67
C VAL A 19 -0.77 0.69 -4.97
N VAL A 20 -2.08 0.98 -4.99
CA VAL A 20 -2.93 0.67 -6.16
C VAL A 20 -3.02 1.80 -7.18
N HIS A 21 -2.82 3.05 -6.80
CA HIS A 21 -2.92 4.25 -7.66
C HIS A 21 -4.24 4.37 -8.43
N ASP A 22 -5.33 3.97 -7.79
CA ASP A 22 -6.70 4.11 -8.30
C ASP A 22 -7.60 4.40 -7.09
N ALA A 23 -8.27 5.54 -7.07
CA ALA A 23 -9.02 5.98 -5.90
C ALA A 23 -10.18 5.04 -5.56
N ALA A 24 -10.92 4.57 -6.56
CA ALA A 24 -12.03 3.64 -6.33
C ALA A 24 -11.52 2.29 -5.80
N ALA A 25 -10.46 1.75 -6.39
CA ALA A 25 -9.86 0.51 -5.94
C ALA A 25 -9.26 0.64 -4.53
N ALA A 26 -8.64 1.77 -4.22
CA ALA A 26 -8.08 2.03 -2.89
C ALA A 26 -9.17 2.05 -1.82
N GLU A 27 -10.30 2.67 -2.11
CA GLU A 27 -11.45 2.69 -1.21
C GLU A 27 -11.99 1.29 -0.97
N ASP A 28 -12.18 0.49 -2.02
CA ASP A 28 -12.65 -0.89 -1.92
C ASP A 28 -11.67 -1.76 -1.13
N VAL A 29 -10.37 -1.65 -1.42
CA VAL A 29 -9.33 -2.41 -0.69
C VAL A 29 -9.34 -2.07 0.78
N ALA A 30 -9.39 -0.78 1.13
CA ALA A 30 -9.39 -0.33 2.52
C ALA A 30 -10.66 -0.79 3.25
N GLN A 31 -11.82 -0.71 2.61
CA GLN A 31 -13.09 -1.20 3.18
C GLN A 31 -13.05 -2.70 3.41
N ASP A 32 -12.60 -3.48 2.42
CA ASP A 32 -12.47 -4.92 2.55
C ASP A 32 -11.52 -5.31 3.67
N ALA A 33 -10.41 -4.57 3.82
CA ALA A 33 -9.45 -4.81 4.90
C ALA A 33 -10.08 -4.56 6.27
N PHE A 34 -10.85 -3.47 6.41
CA PHE A 34 -11.58 -3.20 7.65
C PHE A 34 -12.62 -4.28 7.96
N LEU A 35 -13.38 -4.70 6.98
CA LEU A 35 -14.36 -5.76 7.16
C LEU A 35 -13.69 -7.08 7.57
N ALA A 36 -12.56 -7.41 6.96
CA ALA A 36 -11.80 -8.59 7.31
C ALA A 36 -11.24 -8.50 8.75
N ALA A 37 -10.73 -7.32 9.12
CA ALA A 37 -10.21 -7.08 10.46
C ALA A 37 -11.30 -7.19 11.52
N VAL A 38 -12.47 -6.59 11.26
CA VAL A 38 -13.62 -6.65 12.15
C VAL A 38 -14.13 -8.09 12.31
N GLY A 39 -14.22 -8.82 11.19
CA GLY A 39 -14.67 -10.22 11.22
C GLY A 39 -13.70 -11.14 11.95
N ALA A 40 -12.45 -10.75 12.10
CA ALA A 40 -11.42 -11.53 12.78
C ALA A 40 -11.05 -10.98 14.17
N LEU A 41 -11.82 -10.00 14.70
CA LEU A 41 -11.54 -9.39 16.02
C LEU A 41 -11.50 -10.43 17.14
N ASP A 42 -12.32 -11.47 17.06
CA ASP A 42 -12.37 -12.54 18.07
C ASP A 42 -11.04 -13.31 18.14
N ARG A 43 -10.30 -13.36 17.04
CA ARG A 43 -9.02 -14.06 16.93
C ARG A 43 -7.84 -13.12 17.11
N PHE A 44 -8.09 -11.82 17.19
CA PHE A 44 -7.05 -10.82 17.37
C PHE A 44 -6.54 -10.85 18.81
N ASP A 45 -5.24 -10.97 18.98
CA ASP A 45 -4.60 -10.90 20.29
C ASP A 45 -4.56 -9.44 20.75
N ARG A 46 -5.45 -9.09 21.66
CA ARG A 46 -5.60 -7.72 22.16
C ARG A 46 -4.38 -7.19 22.93
N ARG A 47 -3.42 -8.06 23.23
CA ARG A 47 -2.14 -7.63 23.81
C ARG A 47 -1.23 -6.98 22.78
N ARG A 48 -1.51 -7.17 21.49
CA ARG A 48 -0.76 -6.56 20.39
C ARG A 48 -1.48 -5.32 19.88
N PRO A 49 -0.73 -4.29 19.37
CA PRO A 49 -1.36 -3.12 18.76
C PRO A 49 -2.22 -3.51 17.57
N PHE A 50 -3.37 -2.86 17.44
CA PHE A 50 -4.30 -3.11 16.32
C PHE A 50 -3.74 -2.63 14.98
N ALA A 51 -3.08 -1.47 14.97
CA ALA A 51 -2.62 -0.83 13.74
C ALA A 51 -1.70 -1.70 12.87
N PRO A 52 -0.64 -2.34 13.40
CA PRO A 52 0.21 -3.20 12.56
C PRO A 52 -0.56 -4.37 11.94
N TRP A 53 -1.49 -4.95 12.64
CA TRP A 53 -2.32 -6.03 12.15
C TRP A 53 -3.21 -5.55 10.98
N LEU A 54 -3.86 -4.40 11.14
CA LEU A 54 -4.67 -3.79 10.08
C LEU A 54 -3.81 -3.43 8.87
N HIS A 55 -2.65 -2.80 9.08
CA HIS A 55 -1.75 -2.38 8.00
C HIS A 55 -1.28 -3.57 7.17
N ARG A 56 -1.00 -4.70 7.81
CA ARG A 56 -0.65 -5.94 7.12
C ARG A 56 -1.78 -6.36 6.18
N ILE A 57 -3.02 -6.35 6.66
CA ILE A 57 -4.18 -6.73 5.86
C ILE A 57 -4.35 -5.77 4.67
N VAL A 58 -4.28 -4.46 4.92
CA VAL A 58 -4.47 -3.44 3.89
C VAL A 58 -3.41 -3.58 2.78
N VAL A 59 -2.12 -3.63 3.16
CA VAL A 59 -1.04 -3.65 2.18
C VAL A 59 -1.03 -4.96 1.39
N ASN A 60 -1.31 -6.09 2.03
CA ASN A 60 -1.38 -7.37 1.31
C ASN A 60 -2.54 -7.40 0.32
N ARG A 61 -3.71 -6.86 0.67
CA ARG A 61 -4.85 -6.78 -0.24
C ARG A 61 -4.59 -5.81 -1.40
N ALA A 62 -3.97 -4.67 -1.10
CA ALA A 62 -3.58 -3.69 -2.11
C ALA A 62 -2.59 -4.30 -3.11
N LEU A 63 -1.60 -5.02 -2.58
CA LEU A 63 -0.60 -5.69 -3.40
C LEU A 63 -1.21 -6.78 -4.29
N ASP A 64 -2.12 -7.58 -3.76
CA ASP A 64 -2.84 -8.60 -4.53
C ASP A 64 -3.65 -7.96 -5.66
N TRP A 65 -4.35 -6.88 -5.38
CA TRP A 65 -5.11 -6.16 -6.40
C TRP A 65 -4.18 -5.63 -7.50
N ALA A 66 -3.08 -5.00 -7.12
CA ALA A 66 -2.13 -4.43 -8.07
C ALA A 66 -1.46 -5.50 -8.95
N ARG A 67 -1.16 -6.67 -8.37
CA ARG A 67 -0.63 -7.81 -9.12
C ARG A 67 -1.61 -8.33 -10.16
N ARG A 68 -2.89 -8.46 -9.78
CA ARG A 68 -3.93 -8.90 -10.72
C ARG A 68 -4.11 -7.90 -11.85
N GLU A 69 -4.07 -6.62 -11.54
CA GLU A 69 -4.18 -5.56 -12.54
C GLU A 69 -3.01 -5.60 -13.53
N ALA A 70 -1.79 -5.83 -13.02
CA ALA A 70 -0.60 -5.96 -13.87
C ALA A 70 -0.71 -7.16 -14.82
N LEU A 71 -1.27 -8.29 -14.35
CA LEU A 71 -1.51 -9.46 -15.19
C LEU A 71 -2.55 -9.19 -16.28
N ARG A 72 -3.61 -8.45 -15.94
CA ARG A 72 -4.64 -8.06 -16.91
C ARG A 72 -4.08 -7.18 -18.02
N ARG A 73 -3.19 -6.25 -17.68
CA ARG A 73 -2.50 -5.41 -18.67
C ARG A 73 -1.63 -6.24 -19.61
N LYS A 74 -0.91 -7.22 -19.09
CA LYS A 74 -0.10 -8.14 -19.91
C LYS A 74 -0.96 -8.97 -20.86
N ALA A 75 -2.18 -9.31 -20.46
CA ALA A 75 -3.11 -10.06 -21.29
C ALA A 75 -3.79 -9.20 -22.37
N GLY A 76 -3.49 -7.89 -22.41
CA GLY A 76 -4.05 -6.99 -23.40
C GLY A 76 -5.49 -6.57 -23.13
N GLU A 77 -6.00 -6.74 -21.92
CA GLU A 77 -7.34 -6.27 -21.56
C GLU A 77 -7.39 -4.75 -21.54
N PRO A 78 -8.54 -4.16 -21.93
CA PRO A 78 -8.68 -2.70 -21.90
C PRO A 78 -8.40 -2.14 -20.51
N GLU A 79 -7.57 -1.08 -20.45
CA GLU A 79 -7.34 -0.37 -19.21
C GLU A 79 -8.47 0.63 -19.00
N ASP A 80 -9.10 0.56 -17.83
CA ASP A 80 -9.94 1.65 -17.37
C ASP A 80 -9.01 2.76 -16.87
N GLU A 81 -9.35 4.01 -17.14
CA GLU A 81 -8.58 5.12 -16.60
C GLU A 81 -8.66 5.08 -15.06
N PRO A 82 -7.53 5.27 -14.36
CA PRO A 82 -7.57 5.32 -12.90
C PRO A 82 -8.53 6.40 -12.42
N SER A 83 -9.38 6.04 -11.45
CA SER A 83 -10.27 7.02 -10.82
C SER A 83 -9.46 7.93 -9.90
N GLU A 84 -9.56 9.24 -10.10
CA GLU A 84 -8.94 10.23 -9.24
C GLU A 84 -9.88 10.79 -8.17
N GLU A 85 -11.16 10.43 -8.24
CA GLU A 85 -12.13 10.83 -7.22
C GLU A 85 -11.71 10.27 -5.86
N ALA A 86 -11.78 11.07 -4.82
CA ALA A 86 -11.40 10.70 -3.46
C ALA A 86 -9.90 10.40 -3.27
N ARG A 87 -9.03 11.01 -4.07
CA ARG A 87 -7.58 10.94 -3.87
C ARG A 87 -7.22 11.52 -2.49
N PRO A 88 -6.41 10.81 -1.67
CA PRO A 88 -6.00 11.34 -0.38
C PRO A 88 -5.24 12.67 -0.50
N ALA A 89 -5.53 13.59 0.40
CA ALA A 89 -4.88 14.91 0.44
C ALA A 89 -3.45 14.82 1.00
N GLY A 90 -2.64 15.82 0.67
CA GLY A 90 -1.34 16.02 1.28
C GLY A 90 -0.17 15.31 0.62
N LEU A 91 -0.38 14.72 -0.56
CA LEU A 91 0.68 14.07 -1.33
C LEU A 91 1.02 14.94 -2.55
N GLY A 92 2.30 15.26 -2.71
CA GLY A 92 2.77 16.03 -3.87
C GLY A 92 2.61 15.24 -5.17
N ASP A 93 2.20 15.94 -6.25
CA ASP A 93 1.95 15.30 -7.54
C ASP A 93 3.21 14.65 -8.13
N GLU A 94 4.36 15.29 -7.98
CA GLU A 94 5.63 14.76 -8.47
C GLU A 94 5.98 13.42 -7.83
N LEU A 95 5.85 13.34 -6.51
CA LEU A 95 6.10 12.09 -5.78
C LEU A 95 5.07 11.01 -6.16
N MET A 96 3.80 11.39 -6.29
CA MET A 96 2.74 10.46 -6.68
C MET A 96 2.98 9.86 -8.06
N GLU A 97 3.39 10.69 -9.04
CA GLU A 97 3.71 10.21 -10.38
C GLU A 97 4.92 9.28 -10.37
N ALA A 98 5.94 9.61 -9.58
CA ALA A 98 7.12 8.77 -9.46
C ALA A 98 6.79 7.40 -8.84
N LEU A 99 5.99 7.40 -7.77
CA LEU A 99 5.54 6.15 -7.13
C LEU A 99 4.72 5.28 -8.09
N ALA A 100 3.89 5.90 -8.92
CA ALA A 100 3.08 5.16 -9.89
C ALA A 100 3.92 4.39 -10.91
N GLN A 101 5.16 4.81 -11.15
CA GLN A 101 6.07 4.15 -12.08
C GLN A 101 6.83 2.98 -11.45
N LEU A 102 6.78 2.82 -10.14
CA LEU A 102 7.41 1.68 -9.47
C LEU A 102 6.55 0.42 -9.59
N PRO A 103 7.17 -0.77 -9.65
CA PRO A 103 6.41 -2.01 -9.52
C PRO A 103 5.63 -2.05 -8.19
N PRO A 104 4.46 -2.71 -8.15
CA PRO A 104 3.66 -2.79 -6.93
C PRO A 104 4.42 -3.28 -5.70
N GLU A 105 5.30 -4.26 -5.86
CA GLU A 105 6.11 -4.81 -4.77
C GLU A 105 7.04 -3.77 -4.16
N GLN A 106 7.57 -2.87 -4.98
CA GLN A 106 8.42 -1.78 -4.51
C GLN A 106 7.58 -0.72 -3.80
N ARG A 107 6.41 -0.38 -4.34
CA ARG A 107 5.51 0.57 -3.68
C ARG A 107 5.11 0.08 -2.29
N ALA A 108 4.80 -1.21 -2.16
CA ALA A 108 4.38 -1.79 -0.88
C ALA A 108 5.45 -1.63 0.21
N VAL A 109 6.71 -1.94 -0.09
CA VAL A 109 7.78 -1.81 0.90
C VAL A 109 8.07 -0.34 1.24
N VAL A 110 7.97 0.56 0.26
CA VAL A 110 8.14 2.00 0.49
C VAL A 110 7.04 2.52 1.44
N VAL A 111 5.79 2.14 1.20
CA VAL A 111 4.66 2.53 2.05
C VAL A 111 4.87 2.04 3.48
N LEU A 112 5.21 0.78 3.65
CA LEU A 112 5.42 0.22 4.98
C LEU A 112 6.60 0.86 5.70
N ARG A 113 7.68 1.17 4.99
CA ARG A 113 8.89 1.76 5.59
C ARG A 113 8.72 3.24 5.88
N HIS A 114 8.21 4.02 4.95
CA HIS A 114 8.27 5.48 5.02
C HIS A 114 6.95 6.14 5.44
N LEU A 115 5.80 5.54 5.13
CA LEU A 115 4.52 6.06 5.63
C LEU A 115 4.23 5.54 7.03
N PHE A 116 4.40 4.24 7.24
CA PHE A 116 4.09 3.59 8.52
C PHE A 116 5.30 3.40 9.45
N GLU A 117 6.50 3.68 8.97
CA GLU A 117 7.75 3.65 9.75
C GLU A 117 8.11 2.28 10.33
N TYR A 118 7.72 1.20 9.67
CA TYR A 118 8.13 -0.13 10.06
C TYR A 118 9.59 -0.40 9.69
N THR A 119 10.28 -1.19 10.50
CA THR A 119 11.65 -1.63 10.19
C THR A 119 11.63 -2.68 9.07
N PRO A 120 12.75 -2.88 8.34
CA PRO A 120 12.82 -3.94 7.35
C PRO A 120 12.49 -5.33 7.90
N GLY A 121 12.88 -5.62 9.14
CA GLY A 121 12.53 -6.88 9.79
C GLY A 121 11.04 -7.04 10.03
N GLU A 122 10.37 -5.97 10.45
CA GLU A 122 8.92 -5.98 10.61
C GLU A 122 8.20 -6.14 9.28
N ILE A 123 8.67 -5.45 8.25
CA ILE A 123 8.11 -5.54 6.89
C ILE A 123 8.25 -6.97 6.35
N ALA A 124 9.41 -7.59 6.58
CA ALA A 124 9.66 -8.96 6.16
C ALA A 124 8.63 -9.92 6.75
N ARG A 125 8.28 -9.75 8.03
CA ARG A 125 7.24 -10.54 8.68
C ARG A 125 5.85 -10.25 8.11
N MET A 126 5.54 -8.97 7.89
CA MET A 126 4.23 -8.56 7.38
C MET A 126 3.95 -9.09 5.97
N LEU A 127 4.96 -9.11 5.11
CA LEU A 127 4.84 -9.54 3.72
C LEU A 127 5.29 -10.99 3.50
N GLU A 128 5.74 -11.66 4.55
CA GLU A 128 6.26 -13.04 4.50
C GLU A 128 7.40 -13.18 3.48
N LEU A 129 8.37 -12.28 3.58
CA LEU A 129 9.53 -12.21 2.71
C LEU A 129 10.82 -12.32 3.52
N PRO A 130 11.91 -12.81 2.92
CA PRO A 130 13.23 -12.69 3.53
C PRO A 130 13.60 -11.21 3.72
N ARG A 131 14.28 -10.91 4.82
CA ARG A 131 14.72 -9.54 5.12
C ARG A 131 15.59 -8.96 4.02
N GLY A 132 16.46 -9.77 3.43
CA GLY A 132 17.31 -9.35 2.31
C GLY A 132 16.50 -8.91 1.09
N THR A 133 15.38 -9.57 0.82
CA THR A 133 14.46 -9.19 -0.26
C THR A 133 13.84 -7.83 0.02
N VAL A 134 13.41 -7.57 1.25
CA VAL A 134 12.86 -6.27 1.65
C VAL A 134 13.91 -5.17 1.45
N ASN A 135 15.13 -5.38 1.94
CA ASN A 135 16.23 -4.42 1.79
C ASN A 135 16.56 -4.14 0.33
N SER A 136 16.61 -5.17 -0.50
CA SER A 136 16.84 -5.06 -1.93
C SER A 136 15.76 -4.22 -2.63
N ARG A 137 14.49 -4.51 -2.31
CA ARG A 137 13.35 -3.78 -2.89
C ARG A 137 13.35 -2.33 -2.48
N LEU A 138 13.65 -2.04 -1.20
CA LEU A 138 13.74 -0.67 -0.71
C LEU A 138 14.84 0.11 -1.43
N ARG A 139 16.01 -0.49 -1.58
CA ARG A 139 17.13 0.16 -2.26
C ARG A 139 16.79 0.47 -3.73
N ARG A 140 16.25 -0.51 -4.45
CA ARG A 140 15.85 -0.32 -5.85
C ARG A 140 14.77 0.73 -5.99
N ALA A 141 13.80 0.73 -5.09
CA ALA A 141 12.72 1.70 -5.09
C ALA A 141 13.25 3.12 -4.88
N LEU A 142 14.11 3.32 -3.87
CA LEU A 142 14.68 4.62 -3.59
C LEU A 142 15.58 5.12 -4.71
N ASP A 143 16.39 4.25 -5.31
CA ASP A 143 17.23 4.59 -6.46
C ASP A 143 16.38 5.04 -7.64
N ARG A 144 15.30 4.31 -7.93
CA ARG A 144 14.41 4.64 -9.03
C ARG A 144 13.64 5.94 -8.78
N LEU A 145 13.15 6.13 -7.56
CA LEU A 145 12.47 7.38 -7.18
C LEU A 145 13.41 8.58 -7.34
N ARG A 146 14.65 8.43 -6.92
CA ARG A 146 15.66 9.49 -7.07
C ARG A 146 15.87 9.86 -8.52
N GLU A 147 16.03 8.87 -9.41
CA GLU A 147 16.17 9.09 -10.84
C GLU A 147 14.96 9.83 -11.42
N LEU A 148 13.75 9.38 -11.07
CA LEU A 148 12.51 9.96 -11.59
C LEU A 148 12.32 11.40 -11.16
N ILE A 149 12.66 11.71 -9.89
CA ILE A 149 12.51 13.05 -9.34
C ILE A 149 13.57 13.99 -9.91
N GLU A 150 14.82 13.54 -10.07
CA GLU A 150 15.91 14.35 -10.65
C GLU A 150 15.62 14.73 -12.11
N VAL A 151 15.03 13.83 -12.88
CA VAL A 151 14.67 14.10 -14.28
C VAL A 151 13.58 15.17 -14.40
N GLN A 152 12.67 15.25 -13.43
CA GLN A 152 11.60 16.23 -13.43
C GLN A 152 12.03 17.58 -12.84
N GLY A 153 13.07 17.56 -12.06
CA GLY A 153 13.64 18.77 -11.44
C GLY A 153 14.64 19.43 -12.33
#